data_541296013e8dfb9f3e07f3501bb1f760
#
_entry.id   541296013e8dfb9f3e07f3501bb1f760
#
_cell.length_a   1.000
_cell.length_b   1.000
_cell.length_c   1.000
_cell.angle_alpha   90.00
_cell.angle_beta   90.00
_cell.angle_gamma   90.00
#
_symmetry.space_group_name_H-M   'P 1'
#
loop_
_entity.id
_entity.type
_entity.pdbx_description
1 polymer ?
#
loop_
_entity_poly.entity_id
_entity_poly.type
_entity_poly.pdbx_seq_one_letter_code
_entity_poly.pdbx_strand_id
1 'polypeptide(L)'
;MSIDRKTHILLVDDDEIDVMNVRRAFEKGKIENPLFHAEDGLEALEMLRDGSIPKERRLVLLDLNMPRMNGIEFLKELRDDPALHGTAVVVLTTSDEERDRLEAYHFHVAGYLVKPVRFLSFVELMTTLNRYWTLMEMA
;
A
#
# COMPACT_ATOMS: atom_id res chain seq x y z
N MET A 1 9.23 -27.74 0.00
CA MET A 1 10.07 -26.56 0.16
C MET A 1 9.18 -25.32 0.34
N SER A 2 9.36 -24.61 1.39
CA SER A 2 8.58 -23.41 1.60
C SER A 2 9.28 -22.22 0.94
N ILE A 3 8.56 -21.54 0.06
CA ILE A 3 9.00 -20.29 -0.52
C ILE A 3 8.40 -19.21 0.36
N ASP A 4 9.23 -18.25 0.79
CA ASP A 4 8.72 -17.12 1.53
C ASP A 4 7.81 -16.31 0.61
N ARG A 5 6.52 -16.33 0.90
CA ARG A 5 5.50 -15.64 0.08
C ARG A 5 4.84 -14.49 0.81
N LYS A 6 5.62 -13.82 1.66
CA LYS A 6 5.11 -12.66 2.38
C LYS A 6 4.81 -11.52 1.42
N THR A 7 3.74 -10.79 1.75
CA THR A 7 3.41 -9.55 1.04
C THR A 7 4.49 -8.52 1.29
N HIS A 8 4.95 -7.89 0.22
CA HIS A 8 5.89 -6.78 0.30
C HIS A 8 5.07 -5.48 0.30
N ILE A 9 5.24 -4.68 1.35
CA ILE A 9 4.43 -3.49 1.57
C ILE A 9 5.25 -2.25 1.27
N LEU A 10 4.73 -1.39 0.40
CA LEU A 10 5.31 -0.08 0.13
C LEU A 10 4.41 0.98 0.75
N LEU A 11 4.91 1.67 1.76
CA LEU A 11 4.23 2.80 2.37
C LEU A 11 4.65 4.07 1.66
N VAL A 12 3.68 4.77 1.06
CA VAL A 12 3.92 6.02 0.34
C VAL A 12 3.31 7.14 1.17
N ASP A 13 4.16 7.88 1.87
CA ASP A 13 3.74 8.90 2.82
C ASP A 13 4.92 9.82 3.10
N ASP A 14 4.72 11.14 3.05
CA ASP A 14 5.77 12.12 3.28
C ASP A 14 5.94 12.50 4.76
N ASP A 15 5.03 12.10 5.62
CA ASP A 15 5.05 12.46 7.04
C ASP A 15 5.79 11.39 7.87
N GLU A 16 6.95 11.76 8.40
CA GLU A 16 7.77 10.85 9.20
C GLU A 16 7.05 10.32 10.43
N ILE A 17 6.17 11.11 11.04
CA ILE A 17 5.41 10.69 12.22
C ILE A 17 4.43 9.60 11.84
N ASP A 18 3.74 9.75 10.71
CA ASP A 18 2.83 8.73 10.22
C ASP A 18 3.58 7.43 9.88
N VAL A 19 4.75 7.55 9.28
CA VAL A 19 5.60 6.38 8.97
C VAL A 19 5.99 5.66 10.26
N MET A 20 6.41 6.40 11.29
CA MET A 20 6.73 5.81 12.60
C MET A 20 5.53 5.11 13.21
N ASN A 21 4.35 5.71 13.11
CA ASN A 21 3.13 5.14 13.66
C ASN A 21 2.77 3.82 12.97
N VAL A 22 2.93 3.75 11.66
CA VAL A 22 2.71 2.51 10.90
C VAL A 22 3.70 1.44 11.32
N ARG A 23 4.98 1.79 11.45
CA ARG A 23 6.02 0.85 11.88
C ARG A 23 5.73 0.32 13.29
N ARG A 24 5.32 1.19 14.22
CA ARG A 24 4.93 0.78 15.57
C ARG A 24 3.73 -0.15 15.56
N ALA A 25 2.73 0.15 14.73
CA ALA A 25 1.55 -0.69 14.60
C ALA A 25 1.92 -2.09 14.08
N PHE A 26 2.84 -2.17 13.14
CA PHE A 26 3.35 -3.44 12.62
C PHE A 26 4.07 -4.23 13.71
N GLU A 27 4.95 -3.57 14.48
CA GLU A 27 5.65 -4.22 15.60
C GLU A 27 4.65 -4.74 16.65
N LYS A 28 3.70 -3.90 17.06
CA LYS A 28 2.70 -4.25 18.05
C LYS A 28 1.81 -5.40 17.60
N GLY A 29 1.46 -5.43 16.32
CA GLY A 29 0.67 -6.51 15.74
C GLY A 29 1.49 -7.74 15.34
N LYS A 30 2.79 -7.71 15.58
CA LYS A 30 3.73 -8.78 15.18
C LYS A 30 3.66 -9.09 13.69
N ILE A 31 3.50 -8.04 12.90
CA ILE A 31 3.47 -8.15 11.44
C ILE A 31 4.90 -8.11 10.94
N GLU A 32 5.37 -9.22 10.38
CA GLU A 32 6.75 -9.38 9.93
C GLU A 32 6.95 -9.10 8.44
N ASN A 33 5.91 -8.65 7.75
CA ASN A 33 5.97 -8.35 6.34
C ASN A 33 7.01 -7.26 6.06
N PRO A 34 7.85 -7.43 5.03
CA PRO A 34 8.81 -6.38 4.65
C PRO A 34 8.09 -5.08 4.34
N LEU A 35 8.53 -3.99 4.96
CA LEU A 35 7.95 -2.67 4.80
C LEU A 35 8.98 -1.74 4.18
N PHE A 36 8.67 -1.26 2.98
CA PHE A 36 9.47 -0.27 2.25
C PHE A 36 8.78 1.08 2.36
N HIS A 37 9.53 2.15 2.24
CA HIS A 37 8.99 3.49 2.36
C HIS A 37 9.42 4.38 1.19
N ALA A 38 8.47 5.10 0.62
CA ALA A 38 8.68 6.16 -0.36
C ALA A 38 8.06 7.45 0.15
N GLU A 39 8.73 8.57 -0.05
CA GLU A 39 8.28 9.87 0.46
C GLU A 39 7.17 10.49 -0.40
N ASP A 40 7.06 10.09 -1.66
CA ASP A 40 6.03 10.62 -2.57
C ASP A 40 5.78 9.64 -3.72
N GLY A 41 4.85 10.02 -4.60
CA GLY A 41 4.48 9.18 -5.72
C GLY A 41 5.58 8.95 -6.74
N LEU A 42 6.45 9.93 -6.96
CA LEU A 42 7.56 9.78 -7.90
C LEU A 42 8.55 8.74 -7.43
N GLU A 43 8.97 8.82 -6.17
CA GLU A 43 9.86 7.84 -5.57
C GLU A 43 9.23 6.44 -5.55
N ALA A 44 7.93 6.37 -5.23
CA ALA A 44 7.20 5.11 -5.22
C ALA A 44 7.19 4.44 -6.59
N LEU A 45 6.91 5.18 -7.66
CA LEU A 45 6.94 4.64 -9.02
C LEU A 45 8.34 4.14 -9.38
N GLU A 46 9.36 4.91 -9.04
CA GLU A 46 10.74 4.50 -9.28
C GLU A 46 11.06 3.18 -8.59
N MET A 47 10.71 3.04 -7.31
CA MET A 47 10.96 1.82 -6.55
C MET A 47 10.19 0.62 -7.11
N LEU A 48 8.98 0.83 -7.60
CA LEU A 48 8.19 -0.23 -8.22
C LEU A 48 8.76 -0.67 -9.57
N ARG A 49 9.41 0.25 -10.29
CA ARG A 49 9.95 -0.01 -11.62
C ARG A 49 11.37 -0.56 -11.61
N ASP A 50 12.18 -0.18 -10.62
CA ASP A 50 13.63 -0.48 -10.62
C ASP A 50 14.00 -1.82 -9.99
N GLY A 51 13.02 -2.57 -9.48
CA GLY A 51 13.28 -3.85 -8.86
C GLY A 51 13.65 -3.79 -7.38
N SER A 52 13.60 -2.61 -6.76
CA SER A 52 13.85 -2.46 -5.31
C SER A 52 12.89 -3.30 -4.48
N ILE A 53 11.68 -3.50 -4.97
CA ILE A 53 10.64 -4.28 -4.30
C ILE A 53 10.31 -5.48 -5.17
N PRO A 54 10.34 -6.72 -4.63
CA PRO A 54 9.97 -7.90 -5.41
C PRO A 54 8.60 -7.73 -6.07
N LYS A 55 8.46 -8.21 -7.30
CA LYS A 55 7.24 -8.00 -8.10
C LYS A 55 6.04 -8.80 -7.61
N GLU A 56 6.29 -9.87 -6.87
CA GLU A 56 5.23 -10.73 -6.37
C GLU A 56 4.65 -10.18 -5.07
N ARG A 57 3.33 -10.26 -4.94
CA ARG A 57 2.61 -9.91 -3.70
C ARG A 57 2.98 -8.54 -3.15
N ARG A 58 2.84 -7.53 -3.98
CA ARG A 58 3.02 -6.15 -3.57
C ARG A 58 1.72 -5.55 -3.07
N LEU A 59 1.81 -4.79 -1.98
CA LEU A 59 0.72 -3.95 -1.51
C LEU A 59 1.27 -2.54 -1.32
N VAL A 60 0.61 -1.56 -1.90
CA VAL A 60 0.93 -0.15 -1.66
C VAL A 60 -0.06 0.40 -0.63
N LEU A 61 0.47 0.97 0.47
CA LEU A 61 -0.31 1.77 1.41
C LEU A 61 -0.05 3.21 1.02
N LEU A 62 -1.07 3.92 0.58
CA LEU A 62 -0.93 5.19 -0.10
C LEU A 62 -1.62 6.33 0.64
N ASP A 63 -0.85 7.37 0.99
CA ASP A 63 -1.44 8.63 1.42
C ASP A 63 -1.83 9.45 0.18
N LEU A 64 -2.95 10.14 0.25
CA LEU A 64 -3.42 10.97 -0.86
C LEU A 64 -2.79 12.36 -0.87
N ASN A 65 -2.38 12.87 0.29
CA ASN A 65 -1.86 14.24 0.43
C ASN A 65 -0.34 14.25 0.53
N MET A 66 0.33 14.42 -0.59
CA MET A 66 1.79 14.45 -0.66
C MET A 66 2.28 15.54 -1.60
N PRO A 67 3.52 16.09 -1.40
CA PRO A 67 4.08 17.04 -2.33
C PRO A 67 4.53 16.37 -3.62
N ARG A 68 4.86 17.15 -4.62
CA ARG A 68 5.35 16.77 -5.96
C ARG A 68 4.35 15.94 -6.74
N MET A 69 4.03 14.73 -6.30
CA MET A 69 3.00 13.89 -6.90
C MET A 69 2.10 13.37 -5.78
N ASN A 70 0.83 13.80 -5.77
CA ASN A 70 -0.13 13.35 -4.77
C ASN A 70 -0.60 11.92 -5.06
N GLY A 71 -1.40 11.35 -4.13
CA GLY A 71 -1.83 9.96 -4.25
C GLY A 71 -2.70 9.68 -5.46
N ILE A 72 -3.58 10.62 -5.83
CA ILE A 72 -4.45 10.43 -7.00
C ILE A 72 -3.62 10.45 -8.29
N GLU A 73 -2.68 11.36 -8.40
CA GLU A 73 -1.76 11.42 -9.53
C GLU A 73 -0.93 10.13 -9.62
N PHE A 74 -0.46 9.63 -8.48
CA PHE A 74 0.26 8.37 -8.42
C PHE A 74 -0.61 7.21 -8.91
N LEU A 75 -1.86 7.14 -8.46
CA LEU A 75 -2.80 6.08 -8.87
C LEU A 75 -3.01 6.09 -10.38
N LYS A 76 -3.17 7.27 -10.95
CA LYS A 76 -3.35 7.41 -12.40
C LYS A 76 -2.14 6.86 -13.15
N GLU A 77 -0.95 7.27 -12.76
CA GLU A 77 0.29 6.78 -13.38
C GLU A 77 0.44 5.26 -13.23
N LEU A 78 0.13 4.74 -12.04
CA LEU A 78 0.21 3.32 -11.75
C LEU A 78 -0.72 2.50 -12.65
N ARG A 79 -1.96 2.95 -12.80
CA ARG A 79 -2.97 2.25 -13.62
C ARG A 79 -2.71 2.37 -15.10
N ASP A 80 -2.05 3.44 -15.53
CA ASP A 80 -1.69 3.65 -16.94
C ASP A 80 -0.44 2.86 -17.35
N ASP A 81 0.33 2.37 -16.39
CA ASP A 81 1.55 1.61 -16.67
C ASP A 81 1.22 0.11 -16.85
N PRO A 82 1.42 -0.46 -18.05
CA PRO A 82 1.09 -1.87 -18.30
C PRO A 82 1.80 -2.86 -17.36
N ALA A 83 2.98 -2.48 -16.86
CA ALA A 83 3.76 -3.34 -15.95
C ALA A 83 3.27 -3.26 -14.51
N LEU A 84 2.56 -2.19 -14.14
CA LEU A 84 2.18 -1.91 -12.75
C LEU A 84 0.68 -1.87 -12.50
N HIS A 85 -0.15 -1.85 -13.53
CA HIS A 85 -1.58 -1.55 -13.40
C HIS A 85 -2.36 -2.50 -12.47
N GLY A 86 -1.86 -3.70 -12.26
CA GLY A 86 -2.50 -4.68 -11.37
C GLY A 86 -2.04 -4.62 -9.91
N THR A 87 -1.21 -3.65 -9.54
CA THR A 87 -0.69 -3.54 -8.17
C THR A 87 -1.82 -3.23 -7.19
N ALA A 88 -1.89 -4.00 -6.10
CA ALA A 88 -2.89 -3.77 -5.05
C ALA A 88 -2.56 -2.50 -4.27
N VAL A 89 -3.56 -1.66 -4.07
CA VAL A 89 -3.41 -0.40 -3.33
C VAL A 89 -4.51 -0.29 -2.27
N VAL A 90 -4.11 0.06 -1.05
CA VAL A 90 -5.01 0.48 0.02
C VAL A 90 -4.64 1.91 0.37
N VAL A 91 -5.61 2.81 0.35
CA VAL A 91 -5.38 4.20 0.73
C VAL A 91 -5.33 4.30 2.25
N LEU A 92 -4.35 5.03 2.76
CA LEU A 92 -4.16 5.28 4.18
C LEU A 92 -3.91 6.78 4.35
N THR A 93 -4.95 7.53 4.67
CA THR A 93 -4.92 8.99 4.62
C THR A 93 -5.73 9.63 5.74
N THR A 94 -5.46 10.91 6.02
CA THR A 94 -6.29 11.69 6.96
C THR A 94 -7.57 12.19 6.30
N SER A 95 -7.66 12.15 4.96
CA SER A 95 -8.84 12.63 4.25
C SER A 95 -10.02 11.68 4.38
N ASP A 96 -11.13 12.19 4.90
CA ASP A 96 -12.41 11.47 4.98
C ASP A 96 -13.43 12.07 4.03
N GLU A 97 -13.00 12.84 3.06
CA GLU A 97 -13.90 13.45 2.08
C GLU A 97 -14.43 12.40 1.10
N GLU A 98 -15.73 12.42 0.88
CA GLU A 98 -16.35 11.48 -0.04
C GLU A 98 -15.79 11.61 -1.45
N ARG A 99 -15.49 12.82 -1.90
CA ARG A 99 -14.90 13.06 -3.22
C ARG A 99 -13.58 12.32 -3.38
N ASP A 100 -12.69 12.39 -2.39
CA ASP A 100 -11.40 11.72 -2.43
C ASP A 100 -11.56 10.20 -2.44
N ARG A 101 -12.51 9.70 -1.66
CA ARG A 101 -12.81 8.28 -1.59
C ARG A 101 -13.33 7.75 -2.93
N LEU A 102 -14.30 8.45 -3.53
CA LEU A 102 -14.86 8.07 -4.82
C LEU A 102 -13.80 8.10 -5.91
N GLU A 103 -12.97 9.13 -5.92
CA GLU A 103 -11.90 9.26 -6.90
C GLU A 103 -10.88 8.13 -6.77
N ALA A 104 -10.49 7.77 -5.52
CA ALA A 104 -9.58 6.66 -5.29
C ALA A 104 -10.19 5.33 -5.78
N TYR A 105 -11.45 5.06 -5.48
CA TYR A 105 -12.11 3.85 -5.95
C TYR A 105 -12.28 3.80 -7.47
N HIS A 106 -12.34 4.95 -8.11
CA HIS A 106 -12.32 5.02 -9.57
C HIS A 106 -11.04 4.39 -10.13
N PHE A 107 -9.93 4.46 -9.39
CA PHE A 107 -8.66 3.84 -9.77
C PHE A 107 -8.47 2.44 -9.15
N HIS A 108 -9.57 1.80 -8.77
CA HIS A 108 -9.58 0.39 -8.35
C HIS A 108 -8.71 0.07 -7.12
N VAL A 109 -8.74 0.95 -6.12
CA VAL A 109 -8.09 0.64 -4.85
C VAL A 109 -8.84 -0.48 -4.13
N ALA A 110 -8.13 -1.30 -3.39
CA ALA A 110 -8.70 -2.42 -2.66
C ALA A 110 -9.37 -1.99 -1.35
N GLY A 111 -8.98 -0.85 -0.80
CA GLY A 111 -9.57 -0.34 0.42
C GLY A 111 -9.18 1.10 0.69
N TYR A 112 -9.85 1.70 1.67
CA TYR A 112 -9.64 3.09 2.05
C TYR A 112 -9.71 3.19 3.57
N LEU A 113 -8.58 3.51 4.20
CA LEU A 113 -8.48 3.62 5.66
C LEU A 113 -8.17 5.06 6.04
N VAL A 114 -8.91 5.59 7.02
CA VAL A 114 -8.69 6.94 7.52
C VAL A 114 -7.83 6.87 8.77
N LYS A 115 -6.74 7.65 8.79
CA LYS A 115 -5.85 7.73 9.95
C LYS A 115 -6.54 8.40 11.14
N PRO A 116 -6.24 8.00 12.38
CA PRO A 116 -5.27 6.99 12.77
C PRO A 116 -5.84 5.56 12.64
N VAL A 117 -5.02 4.61 12.19
CA VAL A 117 -5.42 3.22 12.02
C VAL A 117 -4.81 2.37 13.13
N ARG A 118 -5.64 1.57 13.77
CA ARG A 118 -5.20 0.68 14.85
C ARG A 118 -4.40 -0.50 14.31
N PHE A 119 -3.46 -1.01 15.10
CA PHE A 119 -2.64 -2.14 14.67
C PHE A 119 -3.47 -3.38 14.33
N LEU A 120 -4.63 -3.59 15.02
CA LEU A 120 -5.52 -4.72 14.70
C LEU A 120 -6.07 -4.65 13.28
N SER A 121 -6.31 -3.45 12.76
CA SER A 121 -6.77 -3.26 11.38
C SER A 121 -5.70 -3.70 10.38
N PHE A 122 -4.44 -3.42 10.68
CA PHE A 122 -3.33 -3.90 9.83
C PHE A 122 -3.19 -5.41 9.90
N VAL A 123 -3.35 -6.00 11.09
CA VAL A 123 -3.32 -7.46 11.24
C VAL A 123 -4.42 -8.12 10.40
N GLU A 124 -5.64 -7.59 10.47
CA GLU A 124 -6.75 -8.10 9.67
C GLU A 124 -6.50 -7.96 8.17
N LEU A 125 -5.96 -6.81 7.77
CA LEU A 125 -5.62 -6.56 6.36
C LEU A 125 -4.61 -7.59 5.86
N MET A 126 -3.53 -7.80 6.61
CA MET A 126 -2.49 -8.74 6.21
C MET A 126 -3.02 -10.18 6.17
N THR A 127 -3.83 -10.56 7.15
CA THR A 127 -4.45 -11.88 7.18
C THR A 127 -5.35 -12.11 5.97
N THR A 128 -6.16 -11.12 5.63
CA THR A 128 -7.07 -11.19 4.48
C THR A 128 -6.30 -11.30 3.17
N LEU A 129 -5.25 -10.51 2.99
CA LEU A 129 -4.44 -10.54 1.79
C LEU A 129 -3.68 -11.86 1.65
N ASN A 130 -3.11 -12.38 2.74
CA ASN A 130 -2.42 -13.66 2.70
C ASN A 130 -3.38 -14.78 2.30
N ARG A 131 -4.60 -14.76 2.82
CA ARG A 131 -5.63 -15.73 2.44
C ARG A 131 -6.01 -15.60 0.98
N TYR A 132 -6.20 -14.38 0.51
CA TYR A 132 -6.53 -14.11 -0.89
C TYR A 132 -5.48 -14.69 -1.83
N TRP A 133 -4.21 -14.40 -1.61
CA TRP A 133 -3.14 -14.90 -2.46
C TRP A 133 -2.97 -16.40 -2.39
N THR A 134 -3.15 -16.99 -1.20
CA THR A 134 -3.10 -18.44 -1.04
C THR A 134 -4.18 -19.11 -1.89
N LEU A 135 -5.40 -18.58 -1.85
CA LEU A 135 -6.51 -19.11 -2.65
C LEU A 135 -6.25 -18.94 -4.15
N MET A 136 -5.71 -17.82 -4.56
CA MET A 136 -5.40 -17.56 -5.98
C MET A 136 -4.31 -18.50 -6.49
N GLU A 137 -3.33 -18.81 -5.69
CA GLU A 137 -2.25 -19.73 -6.06
C GLU A 137 -2.71 -21.19 -6.11
N MET A 138 -3.72 -21.55 -5.34
CA MET A 138 -4.27 -22.89 -5.35
C MET A 138 -5.20 -23.13 -6.56
N ALA A 139 -5.66 -22.07 -7.15
CA ALA A 139 -6.50 -22.18 -8.33
C ALA A 139 -5.64 -22.46 -9.55
#